data_e36be4870e21eec8dedc4b8cb8fea189
#
_entry.id   e36be4870e21eec8dedc4b8cb8fea189
#
_cell.length_a   1.000
_cell.length_b   1.000
_cell.length_c   1.000
_cell.angle_alpha   90.00
_cell.angle_beta   90.00
_cell.angle_gamma   90.00
#
_symmetry.space_group_name_H-M   'P 1'
#
loop_
_entity.id
_entity.type
_entity.pdbx_description
1 polymer ?
#
loop_
_entity_poly.entity_id
_entity_poly.type
_entity_poly.pdbx_seq_one_letter_code
_entity_poly.pdbx_strand_id
1 'polypeptide(L)'
;MDFFIYTYRSVLNMRNSRDWDFYFCSLESQPASIMVNLAQKHIYTQEETPHLLSLRVPLLHPNEYGLTSYQEAEVLYLMEDQIAEHIIFYLGARYVARLTSRGQREYFYYCNTKIDADNIIEELMGELPDNLYEYQLYHDPEWSLYHEFLYPSPME
;
A
#
# COMPACT_ATOMS: atom_id res chain seq x y z
N MET A 1 17.21 8.15 0.99
CA MET A 1 16.84 6.81 1.48
C MET A 1 16.40 6.85 2.92
N ASP A 2 17.28 7.35 3.79
CA ASP A 2 16.95 7.38 5.23
C ASP A 2 15.69 8.18 5.52
N PHE A 3 15.43 9.20 4.72
CA PHE A 3 14.23 10.03 4.89
C PHE A 3 12.96 9.21 4.72
N PHE A 4 12.89 8.35 3.70
CA PHE A 4 11.72 7.51 3.50
C PHE A 4 11.52 6.53 4.63
N ILE A 5 12.59 5.91 5.08
CA ILE A 5 12.53 4.96 6.18
C ILE A 5 12.06 5.67 7.44
N TYR A 6 12.57 6.86 7.68
CA TYR A 6 12.18 7.66 8.83
C TYR A 6 10.70 8.03 8.80
N THR A 7 10.23 8.57 7.66
CA THR A 7 8.84 8.95 7.50
C THR A 7 7.92 7.75 7.68
N TYR A 8 8.30 6.62 7.09
CA TYR A 8 7.55 5.39 7.22
C TYR A 8 7.46 4.95 8.69
N ARG A 9 8.59 4.94 9.39
CA ARG A 9 8.61 4.53 10.79
C ARG A 9 7.77 5.43 11.68
N SER A 10 7.71 6.71 11.39
CA SER A 10 6.90 7.60 12.21
C SER A 10 5.40 7.39 11.97
N VAL A 11 4.99 6.99 10.75
CA VAL A 11 3.59 6.63 10.48
C VAL A 11 3.22 5.33 11.18
N LEU A 12 4.07 4.32 11.07
CA LEU A 12 3.75 2.97 11.49
C LEU A 12 4.39 2.59 12.83
N ASN A 13 5.00 3.53 13.53
CA ASN A 13 5.73 3.17 14.75
C ASN A 13 4.81 2.66 15.86
N MET A 14 3.52 2.94 15.79
CA MET A 14 2.54 2.42 16.74
C MET A 14 2.21 0.95 16.46
N ARG A 15 2.70 0.41 15.37
CA ARG A 15 2.51 -0.97 14.95
C ARG A 15 3.91 -1.52 14.71
N ASN A 16 4.11 -2.76 14.73
CA ASN A 16 5.43 -3.38 14.64
C ASN A 16 6.17 -2.98 13.35
N SER A 17 6.82 -1.81 13.36
CA SER A 17 7.53 -1.29 12.17
C SER A 17 8.60 -2.23 11.67
N ARG A 18 9.14 -3.10 12.53
CA ARG A 18 10.14 -4.10 12.17
C ARG A 18 9.59 -5.20 11.26
N ASP A 19 8.27 -5.32 11.18
CA ASP A 19 7.64 -6.30 10.31
C ASP A 19 7.59 -5.82 8.85
N TRP A 20 7.90 -4.55 8.63
CA TRP A 20 7.86 -3.95 7.31
C TRP A 20 9.26 -3.81 6.74
N ASP A 21 9.38 -4.05 5.44
CA ASP A 21 10.62 -3.87 4.71
C ASP A 21 10.40 -2.93 3.53
N PHE A 22 11.47 -2.26 3.14
CA PHE A 22 11.44 -1.30 2.04
C PHE A 22 12.57 -1.66 1.08
N TYR A 23 12.26 -1.79 -0.21
CA TYR A 23 13.28 -2.09 -1.20
C TYR A 23 12.98 -1.41 -2.53
N PHE A 24 14.03 -1.22 -3.31
CA PHE A 24 13.93 -0.72 -4.67
C PHE A 24 14.02 -1.86 -5.65
N CYS A 25 13.32 -1.71 -6.77
CA CYS A 25 13.36 -2.68 -7.86
C CYS A 25 13.12 -1.96 -9.18
N SER A 26 13.11 -2.73 -10.25
CA SER A 26 12.78 -2.23 -11.58
C SER A 26 11.54 -2.97 -12.06
N LEU A 27 10.54 -2.23 -12.48
CA LEU A 27 9.32 -2.78 -13.06
C LEU A 27 9.18 -2.23 -14.47
N GLU A 28 9.18 -3.13 -15.45
CA GLU A 28 9.12 -2.76 -16.86
C GLU A 28 10.16 -1.70 -17.22
N SER A 29 11.37 -1.90 -16.71
CA SER A 29 12.53 -1.01 -16.93
C SER A 29 12.41 0.37 -16.28
N GLN A 30 11.45 0.55 -15.36
CA GLN A 30 11.28 1.78 -14.61
C GLN A 30 11.59 1.57 -13.14
N PRO A 31 12.19 2.57 -12.47
CA PRO A 31 12.43 2.45 -11.03
C PRO A 31 11.13 2.33 -10.25
N ALA A 32 11.15 1.51 -9.22
CA ALA A 32 10.03 1.33 -8.33
C ALA A 32 10.52 1.16 -6.90
N SER A 33 9.68 1.52 -5.94
CA SER A 33 9.93 1.21 -4.54
C SER A 33 8.75 0.44 -3.99
N ILE A 34 9.04 -0.57 -3.19
CA ILE A 34 8.03 -1.40 -2.57
C ILE A 34 8.28 -1.41 -1.07
N MET A 35 7.20 -1.20 -0.34
CA MET A 35 7.20 -1.35 1.11
C MET A 35 6.20 -2.45 1.41
N VAL A 36 6.64 -3.50 2.10
CA VAL A 36 5.85 -4.70 2.28
C VAL A 36 5.88 -5.16 3.72
N ASN A 37 4.73 -5.60 4.22
CA ASN A 37 4.61 -6.18 5.55
C ASN A 37 5.01 -7.66 5.47
N LEU A 38 6.21 -7.97 5.95
CA LEU A 38 6.75 -9.32 5.87
C LEU A 38 6.01 -10.29 6.80
N ALA A 39 5.47 -9.80 7.89
CA ALA A 39 4.79 -10.65 8.87
C ALA A 39 3.52 -11.29 8.33
N GLN A 40 2.91 -10.68 7.32
CA GLN A 40 1.67 -11.20 6.74
C GLN A 40 1.87 -12.56 6.05
N LYS A 41 3.10 -12.90 5.68
CA LYS A 41 3.41 -14.19 5.06
C LYS A 41 3.02 -15.38 5.94
N HIS A 42 3.06 -15.19 7.26
CA HIS A 42 2.85 -16.26 8.22
C HIS A 42 1.45 -16.25 8.86
N ILE A 43 0.53 -15.46 8.33
CA ILE A 43 -0.82 -15.40 8.84
C ILE A 43 -1.58 -16.64 8.40
N TYR A 44 -2.13 -17.39 9.37
CA TYR A 44 -2.84 -18.62 9.10
C TYR A 44 -4.24 -18.40 8.52
N THR A 45 -4.77 -17.20 8.68
CA THR A 45 -6.15 -16.90 8.28
C THR A 45 -6.22 -16.09 7.01
N GLN A 46 -5.26 -16.27 6.10
CA GLN A 46 -5.26 -15.54 4.81
C GLN A 46 -6.54 -15.83 4.02
N GLU A 47 -7.08 -17.05 4.10
CA GLU A 47 -8.32 -17.40 3.41
C GLU A 47 -9.53 -16.60 3.91
N GLU A 48 -9.43 -15.99 5.08
CA GLU A 48 -10.51 -15.13 5.59
C GLU A 48 -10.52 -13.76 4.92
N THR A 49 -9.46 -13.41 4.20
CA THR A 49 -9.36 -12.14 3.50
C THR A 49 -8.99 -12.40 2.04
N PRO A 50 -9.92 -12.99 1.26
CA PRO A 50 -9.62 -13.46 -0.09
C PRO A 50 -9.72 -12.39 -1.17
N HIS A 51 -10.04 -11.15 -0.83
CA HIS A 51 -10.21 -10.09 -1.80
C HIS A 51 -9.08 -9.09 -1.69
N LEU A 52 -8.40 -8.84 -2.81
CA LEU A 52 -7.34 -7.85 -2.89
C LEU A 52 -7.92 -6.52 -3.32
N LEU A 53 -7.74 -5.51 -2.49
CA LEU A 53 -8.06 -4.13 -2.84
C LEU A 53 -6.76 -3.44 -3.24
N SER A 54 -6.73 -2.91 -4.46
CA SER A 54 -5.67 -2.05 -4.95
C SER A 54 -6.22 -0.63 -5.06
N LEU A 55 -5.66 0.29 -4.29
CA LEU A 55 -6.04 1.70 -4.31
C LEU A 55 -4.87 2.50 -4.84
N ARG A 56 -5.07 3.22 -5.94
CA ARG A 56 -4.03 3.94 -6.64
C ARG A 56 -4.27 5.43 -6.58
N VAL A 57 -3.21 6.19 -6.26
CA VAL A 57 -3.25 7.64 -6.26
C VAL A 57 -2.07 8.18 -7.07
N PRO A 58 -2.27 9.25 -7.86
CA PRO A 58 -1.16 9.89 -8.55
C PRO A 58 -0.32 10.70 -7.57
N LEU A 59 0.99 10.74 -7.81
CA LEU A 59 1.86 11.67 -7.12
C LEU A 59 1.68 13.04 -7.76
N LEU A 60 1.55 14.07 -6.94
CA LEU A 60 1.39 15.44 -7.44
C LEU A 60 2.72 16.06 -7.81
N HIS A 61 3.79 15.66 -7.13
CA HIS A 61 5.14 16.21 -7.33
C HIS A 61 6.17 15.08 -7.29
N PRO A 62 6.10 14.11 -8.25
CA PRO A 62 7.09 13.03 -8.25
C PRO A 62 8.49 13.56 -8.53
N ASN A 63 9.51 12.80 -8.11
CA ASN A 63 10.87 13.13 -8.47
C ASN A 63 11.16 12.72 -9.92
N GLU A 64 12.40 12.93 -10.36
CA GLU A 64 12.79 12.63 -11.74
C GLU A 64 12.67 11.14 -12.12
N TYR A 65 12.61 10.26 -11.12
CA TYR A 65 12.48 8.83 -11.33
C TYR A 65 11.05 8.33 -11.23
N GLY A 66 10.09 9.24 -11.05
CA GLY A 66 8.70 8.86 -10.86
C GLY A 66 8.39 8.36 -9.46
N LEU A 67 9.28 8.61 -8.52
CA LEU A 67 9.12 8.20 -7.12
C LEU A 67 8.78 9.41 -6.25
N THR A 68 8.57 9.15 -4.96
CA THR A 68 8.16 10.18 -4.03
C THR A 68 9.26 11.22 -3.85
N SER A 69 8.92 12.50 -4.02
CA SER A 69 9.84 13.59 -3.75
C SER A 69 9.83 13.94 -2.26
N TYR A 70 10.89 14.58 -1.83
CA TYR A 70 10.98 15.15 -0.49
C TYR A 70 9.82 16.10 -0.21
N GLN A 71 9.48 16.90 -1.22
CA GLN A 71 8.43 17.90 -1.13
C GLN A 71 7.07 17.31 -0.80
N GLU A 72 6.77 16.12 -1.32
CA GLU A 72 5.45 15.50 -1.21
C GLU A 72 5.36 14.46 -0.09
N ALA A 73 6.49 14.02 0.43
CA ALA A 73 6.54 12.86 1.31
C ALA A 73 5.66 12.99 2.56
N GLU A 74 5.66 14.16 3.19
CA GLU A 74 4.89 14.36 4.41
C GLU A 74 3.39 14.30 4.18
N VAL A 75 2.92 14.89 3.08
CA VAL A 75 1.50 14.87 2.72
C VAL A 75 1.04 13.43 2.43
N LEU A 76 1.87 12.69 1.71
CA LEU A 76 1.57 11.29 1.40
C LEU A 76 1.54 10.43 2.65
N TYR A 77 2.43 10.72 3.57
CA TYR A 77 2.47 10.06 4.86
C TYR A 77 1.14 10.20 5.61
N LEU A 78 0.63 11.43 5.72
CA LEU A 78 -0.63 11.69 6.41
C LEU A 78 -1.80 11.03 5.67
N MET A 79 -1.78 11.07 4.36
CA MET A 79 -2.80 10.45 3.54
C MET A 79 -2.82 8.93 3.72
N GLU A 80 -1.65 8.31 3.72
CA GLU A 80 -1.53 6.87 3.91
C GLU A 80 -2.12 6.43 5.24
N ASP A 81 -1.84 7.18 6.29
CA ASP A 81 -2.36 6.88 7.63
C ASP A 81 -3.88 6.95 7.64
N GLN A 82 -4.44 7.99 7.04
CA GLN A 82 -5.89 8.16 6.94
C GLN A 82 -6.54 7.03 6.14
N ILE A 83 -5.94 6.68 5.00
CA ILE A 83 -6.44 5.60 4.16
C ILE A 83 -6.41 4.27 4.94
N ALA A 84 -5.29 3.98 5.58
CA ALA A 84 -5.12 2.72 6.29
C ALA A 84 -6.12 2.58 7.43
N GLU A 85 -6.29 3.62 8.23
CA GLU A 85 -7.25 3.58 9.34
C GLU A 85 -8.66 3.29 8.85
N HIS A 86 -9.08 3.96 7.79
CA HIS A 86 -10.43 3.80 7.25
C HIS A 86 -10.64 2.39 6.67
N ILE A 87 -9.73 1.94 5.83
CA ILE A 87 -9.86 0.66 5.14
C ILE A 87 -9.76 -0.51 6.13
N ILE A 88 -8.83 -0.47 7.04
CA ILE A 88 -8.67 -1.53 8.04
C ILE A 88 -9.91 -1.63 8.91
N PHE A 89 -10.41 -0.50 9.37
CA PHE A 89 -11.55 -0.48 10.29
C PHE A 89 -12.83 -0.94 9.62
N TYR A 90 -13.15 -0.40 8.44
CA TYR A 90 -14.47 -0.63 7.84
C TYR A 90 -14.52 -1.89 6.97
N LEU A 91 -13.41 -2.32 6.39
CA LEU A 91 -13.39 -3.49 5.52
C LEU A 91 -12.77 -4.73 6.19
N GLY A 92 -12.35 -4.62 7.45
CA GLY A 92 -11.66 -5.72 8.09
C GLY A 92 -10.42 -6.14 7.30
N ALA A 93 -9.72 -5.15 6.77
CA ALA A 93 -8.64 -5.39 5.83
C ALA A 93 -7.30 -5.51 6.53
N ARG A 94 -6.35 -6.12 5.83
CA ARG A 94 -4.95 -6.19 6.23
C ARG A 94 -4.13 -5.39 5.22
N TYR A 95 -3.40 -4.41 5.71
CA TYR A 95 -2.53 -3.59 4.87
C TYR A 95 -1.24 -4.37 4.63
N VAL A 96 -0.96 -4.74 3.38
CA VAL A 96 0.15 -5.63 3.09
C VAL A 96 1.31 -4.97 2.36
N ALA A 97 1.06 -3.94 1.55
CA ALA A 97 2.16 -3.34 0.79
C ALA A 97 1.78 -2.01 0.16
N ARG A 98 2.82 -1.29 -0.25
CA ARG A 98 2.72 -0.06 -1.00
C ARG A 98 3.75 -0.09 -2.12
N LEU A 99 3.32 0.21 -3.32
CA LEU A 99 4.18 0.26 -4.50
C LEU A 99 4.19 1.69 -5.04
N THR A 100 5.36 2.27 -5.26
CA THR A 100 5.49 3.58 -5.87
C THR A 100 6.31 3.43 -7.15
N SER A 101 5.74 3.88 -8.27
CA SER A 101 6.42 3.85 -9.57
C SER A 101 5.70 4.73 -10.55
N ARG A 102 6.43 5.24 -11.53
CA ARG A 102 5.84 5.99 -12.67
C ARG A 102 4.93 7.14 -12.25
N GLY A 103 5.25 7.81 -11.15
CA GLY A 103 4.45 8.92 -10.68
C GLY A 103 3.15 8.54 -10.01
N GLN A 104 3.01 7.28 -9.60
CA GLN A 104 1.82 6.79 -8.92
C GLN A 104 2.21 6.00 -7.67
N ARG A 105 1.29 5.97 -6.72
CA ARG A 105 1.42 5.17 -5.51
C ARG A 105 0.21 4.24 -5.42
N GLU A 106 0.46 2.96 -5.16
CA GLU A 106 -0.57 1.95 -5.08
C GLU A 106 -0.51 1.27 -3.72
N TYR A 107 -1.66 1.23 -3.03
CA TYR A 107 -1.79 0.61 -1.71
C TYR A 107 -2.53 -0.70 -1.85
N PHE A 108 -2.02 -1.76 -1.22
CA PHE A 108 -2.59 -3.09 -1.31
C PHE A 108 -3.10 -3.56 0.04
N TYR A 109 -4.37 -3.95 0.05
CA TYR A 109 -5.05 -4.47 1.23
C TYR A 109 -5.75 -5.77 0.86
N TYR A 110 -5.75 -6.74 1.77
CA TYR A 110 -6.59 -7.92 1.63
C TYR A 110 -7.77 -7.81 2.58
N CYS A 111 -8.98 -8.00 2.06
CA CYS A 111 -10.24 -7.80 2.76
C CYS A 111 -11.02 -9.09 2.86
N ASN A 112 -11.85 -9.19 3.90
CA ASN A 112 -12.70 -10.38 4.08
C ASN A 112 -13.97 -10.34 3.25
N THR A 113 -14.38 -9.17 2.79
CA THR A 113 -15.60 -9.02 2.00
C THR A 113 -15.46 -7.87 1.03
N LYS A 114 -16.20 -7.94 -0.07
CA LYS A 114 -16.38 -6.79 -0.96
C LYS A 114 -17.81 -6.24 -0.91
N ILE A 115 -18.62 -6.75 0.04
CA ILE A 115 -19.95 -6.21 0.29
C ILE A 115 -19.76 -4.80 0.86
N ASP A 116 -20.42 -3.82 0.26
CA ASP A 116 -20.35 -2.41 0.63
C ASP A 116 -18.96 -1.78 0.49
N ALA A 117 -17.98 -2.50 -0.09
CA ALA A 117 -16.64 -1.96 -0.28
C ALA A 117 -16.66 -0.68 -1.10
N ASP A 118 -17.47 -0.64 -2.16
CA ASP A 118 -17.58 0.55 -3.01
C ASP A 118 -18.05 1.76 -2.23
N ASN A 119 -19.06 1.61 -1.38
CA ASN A 119 -19.56 2.72 -0.58
C ASN A 119 -18.52 3.21 0.42
N ILE A 120 -17.83 2.28 1.05
CA ILE A 120 -16.80 2.61 2.02
C ILE A 120 -15.63 3.36 1.36
N ILE A 121 -15.20 2.90 0.19
CA ILE A 121 -14.10 3.52 -0.52
C ILE A 121 -14.50 4.90 -1.04
N GLU A 122 -15.70 5.04 -1.56
CA GLU A 122 -16.20 6.32 -2.04
C GLU A 122 -16.33 7.34 -0.92
N GLU A 123 -16.75 6.91 0.26
CA GLU A 123 -16.79 7.76 1.43
C GLU A 123 -15.39 8.24 1.81
N LEU A 124 -14.42 7.34 1.80
CA LEU A 124 -13.02 7.69 2.06
C LEU A 124 -12.52 8.73 1.07
N MET A 125 -12.78 8.50 -0.22
CA MET A 125 -12.34 9.40 -1.27
C MET A 125 -12.90 10.81 -1.11
N GLY A 126 -14.12 10.92 -0.61
CA GLY A 126 -14.75 12.21 -0.35
C GLY A 126 -14.07 13.00 0.76
N GLU A 127 -13.33 12.32 1.64
CA GLU A 127 -12.63 12.95 2.74
C GLU A 127 -11.19 13.31 2.43
N LEU A 128 -10.65 12.81 1.31
CA LEU A 128 -9.26 13.02 0.94
C LEU A 128 -9.11 14.27 0.07
N PRO A 129 -7.91 14.88 0.04
CA PRO A 129 -7.67 16.02 -0.82
C PRO A 129 -7.86 15.69 -2.30
N ASP A 130 -7.83 16.71 -3.15
CA ASP A 130 -8.21 16.67 -4.57
C ASP A 130 -7.32 15.81 -5.46
N ASN A 131 -7.11 14.55 -5.08
CA ASN A 131 -6.38 13.61 -5.92
C ASN A 131 -7.39 12.79 -6.73
N LEU A 132 -6.94 12.33 -7.89
CA LEU A 132 -7.70 11.37 -8.66
C LEU A 132 -7.39 9.99 -8.10
N TYR A 133 -8.43 9.27 -7.72
CA TYR A 133 -8.26 7.94 -7.12
C TYR A 133 -8.85 6.90 -8.04
N GLU A 134 -8.15 5.77 -8.14
CA GLU A 134 -8.66 4.59 -8.81
C GLU A 134 -8.53 3.43 -7.85
N TYR A 135 -9.49 2.50 -7.90
CA TYR A 135 -9.38 1.31 -7.10
C TYR A 135 -9.95 0.12 -7.86
N GLN A 136 -9.48 -1.05 -7.49
CA GLN A 136 -9.96 -2.31 -8.04
C GLN A 136 -10.02 -3.35 -6.94
N LEU A 137 -10.98 -4.25 -7.05
CA LEU A 137 -11.12 -5.39 -6.16
C LEU A 137 -10.95 -6.66 -6.97
N TYR A 138 -10.07 -7.52 -6.52
CA TYR A 138 -9.77 -8.79 -7.17
C TYR A 138 -10.03 -9.93 -6.23
N HIS A 139 -10.42 -11.07 -6.79
CA HIS A 139 -10.48 -12.31 -6.02
C HIS A 139 -9.09 -12.93 -6.04
N ASP A 140 -8.43 -12.99 -4.89
CA ASP A 140 -7.08 -13.52 -4.76
C ASP A 140 -6.96 -14.30 -3.45
N PRO A 141 -7.69 -15.45 -3.34
CA PRO A 141 -7.78 -16.17 -2.07
C PRO A 141 -6.46 -16.76 -1.59
N GLU A 142 -5.53 -17.01 -2.50
CA GLU A 142 -4.23 -17.55 -2.16
C GLU A 142 -3.18 -16.47 -1.92
N TRP A 143 -3.58 -15.21 -2.02
CA TRP A 143 -2.66 -14.07 -1.85
C TRP A 143 -1.49 -14.12 -2.84
N SER A 144 -1.78 -14.50 -4.07
CA SER A 144 -0.74 -14.68 -5.09
C SER A 144 0.05 -13.40 -5.36
N LEU A 145 -0.63 -12.26 -5.43
CA LEU A 145 0.07 -11.00 -5.64
C LEU A 145 1.06 -10.73 -4.51
N TYR A 146 0.64 -10.96 -3.28
CA TYR A 146 1.51 -10.72 -2.12
C TYR A 146 2.71 -11.66 -2.14
N HIS A 147 2.47 -12.96 -2.25
CA HIS A 147 3.54 -13.96 -2.14
C HIS A 147 4.50 -13.97 -3.33
N GLU A 148 3.99 -13.76 -4.53
CA GLU A 148 4.77 -13.92 -5.75
C GLU A 148 5.35 -12.63 -6.28
N PHE A 149 4.72 -11.49 -5.99
CA PHE A 149 5.13 -10.22 -6.56
C PHE A 149 5.67 -9.25 -5.52
N LEU A 150 4.92 -9.04 -4.42
CA LEU A 150 5.26 -8.00 -3.44
C LEU A 150 6.30 -8.47 -2.43
N TYR A 151 6.21 -9.73 -2.01
CA TYR A 151 7.17 -10.26 -1.04
C TYR A 151 8.53 -10.40 -1.71
N PRO A 152 9.61 -9.91 -1.07
CA PRO A 152 10.91 -9.91 -1.74
C PRO A 152 11.41 -11.33 -1.99
N SER A 153 11.99 -11.52 -3.16
CA SER A 153 12.63 -12.79 -3.49
C SER A 153 13.87 -12.98 -2.64
N PRO A 154 14.23 -14.24 -2.30
CA PRO A 154 15.48 -14.48 -1.60
C PRO A 154 16.65 -13.91 -2.39
N MET A 155 17.61 -13.33 -1.68
CA MET A 155 18.85 -12.87 -2.31
C MET A 155 19.63 -14.07 -2.81
N GLU A 156 20.04 -14.01 -4.05
CA GLU A 156 20.84 -15.05 -4.67
C GLU A 156 22.32 -14.74 -4.57
#